data_7a7269caa5984df997b347a327719f71
#
_entry.id   7a7269caa5984df997b347a327719f71
#
_cell.length_a   1.000
_cell.length_b   1.000
_cell.length_c   1.000
_cell.angle_alpha   90.00
_cell.angle_beta   90.00
_cell.angle_gamma   90.00
#
_symmetry.space_group_name_H-M   'P 1'
#
loop_
_entity.id
_entity.type
_entity.pdbx_description
1 polymer ?
#
loop_
_entity_poly.entity_id
_entity_poly.type
_entity_poly.pdbx_seq_one_letter_code
_entity_poly.pdbx_strand_id
1 'polypeptide(L)'
;MDLTRRNFLKFTAASGTVGIASATRKVQASSHKSISPEWRGVLVDTTVCTGCRQCEWACRDFNKLPNEPLSSFEDKSVFKEMRRPSAGAYTVVNEYDNPKNPEKPYYLKVQCMHCNDAACVSACIVGAFTKDEKTGAVIYDAWKCIGCRYCMAACPFQVPAYDYHDALTPQVRKCTFCFENLSKYGGKPSCVKICPVEAMVYGTRAELIKIAHERIERYPDRYVNHVYGEHELGGTSWMYLSGRPLHEMDMKKFGTKSIPSYTEPVQHGLFKKFIPQLSLFAFLGGIMWLFKKRDEKEAQNEGGE
;
A
#
# COMPACT_ATOMS: atom_id res chain seq x y z
N MET A 1 34.16 -44.47 9.61
CA MET A 1 34.53 -43.12 9.19
C MET A 1 34.46 -42.22 10.42
N ASP A 2 35.58 -41.99 11.05
CA ASP A 2 35.62 -41.20 12.28
C ASP A 2 35.38 -39.73 11.95
N LEU A 3 34.22 -39.23 12.37
CA LEU A 3 33.85 -37.82 12.31
C LEU A 3 34.67 -37.04 13.36
N THR A 4 35.94 -36.77 13.05
CA THR A 4 36.74 -35.86 13.90
C THR A 4 36.28 -34.45 13.67
N ARG A 5 36.30 -33.62 14.75
CA ARG A 5 35.93 -32.18 14.72
C ARG A 5 36.61 -31.42 13.57
N ARG A 6 37.81 -31.84 13.17
CA ARG A 6 38.59 -31.26 12.07
C ARG A 6 37.99 -31.59 10.69
N ASN A 7 37.37 -32.75 10.51
CA ASN A 7 36.72 -33.15 9.26
C ASN A 7 35.34 -32.48 9.12
N PHE A 8 34.63 -32.26 10.23
CA PHE A 8 33.39 -31.49 10.24
C PHE A 8 33.62 -30.02 9.83
N LEU A 9 34.66 -29.39 10.35
CA LEU A 9 35.00 -28.01 9.96
C LEU A 9 35.45 -27.89 8.50
N LYS A 10 36.14 -28.86 7.96
CA LYS A 10 36.48 -28.92 6.53
C LYS A 10 35.25 -29.12 5.65
N PHE A 11 34.29 -29.91 6.10
CA PHE A 11 33.02 -30.14 5.38
C PHE A 11 32.15 -28.88 5.38
N THR A 12 32.05 -28.17 6.49
CA THR A 12 31.31 -26.89 6.58
C THR A 12 31.97 -25.77 5.81
N ALA A 13 33.29 -25.71 5.75
CA ALA A 13 34.01 -24.76 4.91
C ALA A 13 33.86 -25.05 3.41
N ALA A 14 33.88 -26.31 3.01
CA ALA A 14 33.69 -26.72 1.60
C ALA A 14 32.23 -26.52 1.13
N SER A 15 31.24 -26.82 1.99
CA SER A 15 29.82 -26.54 1.66
C SER A 15 29.49 -25.04 1.65
N GLY A 16 30.18 -24.22 2.45
CA GLY A 16 30.07 -22.77 2.42
C GLY A 16 30.53 -22.13 1.11
N THR A 17 31.64 -22.65 0.54
CA THR A 17 32.18 -22.14 -0.73
C THR A 17 31.33 -22.50 -1.95
N VAL A 18 30.72 -23.68 -1.97
CA VAL A 18 29.78 -24.10 -3.04
C VAL A 18 28.48 -23.29 -2.98
N GLY A 19 27.98 -22.93 -1.78
CA GLY A 19 26.80 -22.07 -1.61
C GLY A 19 27.03 -20.64 -2.08
N ILE A 20 28.23 -20.11 -1.96
CA ILE A 20 28.57 -18.74 -2.40
C ILE A 20 28.66 -18.63 -3.93
N ALA A 21 29.18 -19.66 -4.61
CA ALA A 21 29.29 -19.65 -6.07
C ALA A 21 27.93 -19.75 -6.80
N SER A 22 26.92 -20.40 -6.21
CA SER A 22 25.57 -20.48 -6.79
C SER A 22 24.69 -19.27 -6.47
N ALA A 23 25.06 -18.42 -5.51
CA ALA A 23 24.29 -17.24 -5.09
C ALA A 23 24.58 -15.98 -5.90
N THR A 24 25.45 -16.04 -6.90
CA THR A 24 25.72 -14.93 -7.82
C THR A 24 24.69 -14.76 -8.93
N ARG A 25 23.58 -15.52 -8.90
CA ARG A 25 22.40 -15.11 -9.67
C ARG A 25 22.03 -13.69 -9.22
N LYS A 26 22.22 -12.73 -10.12
CA LYS A 26 21.83 -11.33 -9.95
C LYS A 26 20.44 -11.33 -9.31
N VAL A 27 20.39 -11.14 -8.00
CA VAL A 27 19.16 -10.72 -7.33
C VAL A 27 18.95 -9.31 -7.86
N GLN A 28 18.14 -9.20 -8.92
CA GLN A 28 17.59 -7.93 -9.31
C GLN A 28 16.95 -7.37 -8.05
N ALA A 29 17.61 -6.39 -7.44
CA ALA A 29 16.94 -5.48 -6.54
C ALA A 29 15.64 -5.13 -7.25
N SER A 30 14.50 -5.17 -6.54
CA SER A 30 13.23 -4.87 -7.18
C SER A 30 13.43 -3.55 -7.90
N SER A 31 13.64 -3.64 -9.21
CA SER A 31 13.72 -2.46 -10.05
C SER A 31 12.44 -1.72 -9.73
N HIS A 32 12.49 -0.44 -9.42
CA HIS A 32 11.34 0.44 -9.44
C HIS A 32 10.56 0.04 -10.68
N LYS A 33 9.49 -0.75 -10.50
CA LYS A 33 8.69 -1.23 -11.64
C LYS A 33 8.26 0.05 -12.33
N SER A 34 8.70 0.24 -13.57
CA SER A 34 8.31 1.39 -14.36
C SER A 34 6.79 1.46 -14.36
N ILE A 35 6.26 2.62 -14.00
CA ILE A 35 4.81 2.84 -14.01
C ILE A 35 4.37 2.63 -15.45
N SER A 36 3.54 1.61 -15.70
CA SER A 36 3.00 1.38 -17.03
C SER A 36 2.05 2.52 -17.38
N PRO A 37 2.19 3.17 -18.53
CA PRO A 37 1.24 4.19 -19.01
C PRO A 37 -0.18 3.65 -19.17
N GLU A 38 -0.31 2.34 -19.36
CA GLU A 38 -1.59 1.62 -19.53
C GLU A 38 -2.34 1.36 -18.21
N TRP A 39 -1.69 1.60 -17.06
CA TRP A 39 -2.36 1.41 -15.78
C TRP A 39 -3.60 2.28 -15.66
N ARG A 40 -4.66 1.69 -15.14
CA ARG A 40 -5.94 2.35 -14.99
C ARG A 40 -5.93 3.29 -13.79
N GLY A 41 -6.68 4.37 -13.93
CA GLY A 41 -6.84 5.39 -12.88
C GLY A 41 -8.24 5.98 -12.87
N VAL A 42 -8.46 6.81 -11.87
CA VAL A 42 -9.64 7.66 -11.74
C VAL A 42 -9.18 9.07 -11.37
N LEU A 43 -9.62 10.04 -12.13
CA LEU A 43 -9.48 11.46 -11.82
C LEU A 43 -10.76 11.94 -11.14
N VAL A 44 -10.65 12.44 -9.94
CA VAL A 44 -11.76 12.98 -9.14
C VAL A 44 -11.69 14.50 -9.15
N ASP A 45 -12.77 15.15 -9.55
CA ASP A 45 -12.90 16.59 -9.54
C ASP A 45 -13.78 17.03 -8.35
N THR A 46 -13.15 17.53 -7.30
CA THR A 46 -13.86 17.94 -6.09
C THR A 46 -14.70 19.22 -6.31
N THR A 47 -14.42 19.97 -7.37
CA THR A 47 -15.16 21.20 -7.69
C THR A 47 -16.52 20.93 -8.34
N VAL A 48 -16.71 19.71 -8.88
CA VAL A 48 -17.95 19.24 -9.50
C VAL A 48 -18.79 18.42 -8.53
N CYS A 49 -18.15 17.77 -7.56
CA CYS A 49 -18.81 16.86 -6.62
C CYS A 49 -19.91 17.59 -5.82
N THR A 50 -21.10 16.98 -5.72
CA THR A 50 -22.27 17.51 -5.00
C THR A 50 -22.50 16.84 -3.64
N GLY A 51 -21.64 15.91 -3.23
CA GLY A 51 -21.79 15.21 -1.96
C GLY A 51 -22.99 14.26 -1.89
N CYS A 52 -23.52 13.79 -3.03
CA CYS A 52 -24.71 12.93 -3.09
C CYS A 52 -24.48 11.51 -2.52
N ARG A 53 -23.24 11.11 -2.26
CA ARG A 53 -22.85 9.82 -1.65
C ARG A 53 -23.28 8.55 -2.40
N GLN A 54 -23.84 8.66 -3.60
CA GLN A 54 -24.19 7.49 -4.42
C GLN A 54 -22.99 6.58 -4.69
N CYS A 55 -21.79 7.14 -4.76
CA CYS A 55 -20.55 6.38 -4.90
C CYS A 55 -20.24 5.50 -3.67
N GLU A 56 -20.68 5.88 -2.46
CA GLU A 56 -20.58 5.03 -1.27
C GLU A 56 -21.54 3.85 -1.39
N TRP A 57 -22.79 4.12 -1.77
CA TRP A 57 -23.80 3.10 -1.98
C TRP A 57 -23.35 2.05 -3.01
N ALA A 58 -22.93 2.50 -4.20
CA ALA A 58 -22.50 1.60 -5.27
C ALA A 58 -21.25 0.79 -4.91
N CYS A 59 -20.37 1.33 -4.07
CA CYS A 59 -19.22 0.61 -3.56
C CYS A 59 -19.63 -0.52 -2.61
N ARG A 60 -20.60 -0.27 -1.73
CA ARG A 60 -21.12 -1.29 -0.81
C ARG A 60 -21.87 -2.38 -1.57
N ASP A 61 -22.74 -2.00 -2.51
CA ASP A 61 -23.48 -2.94 -3.34
C ASP A 61 -22.57 -3.87 -4.12
N PHE A 62 -21.59 -3.33 -4.85
CA PHE A 62 -20.65 -4.12 -5.64
C PHE A 62 -19.80 -5.09 -4.79
N ASN A 63 -19.32 -4.63 -3.63
CA ASN A 63 -18.47 -5.43 -2.75
C ASN A 63 -19.28 -6.28 -1.75
N LYS A 64 -20.60 -6.33 -1.86
CA LYS A 64 -21.51 -7.08 -0.98
C LYS A 64 -21.29 -6.75 0.49
N LEU A 65 -21.08 -5.47 0.78
CA LEU A 65 -20.96 -4.96 2.15
C LEU A 65 -22.38 -4.66 2.71
N PRO A 66 -22.52 -4.55 4.03
CA PRO A 66 -23.78 -4.08 4.63
C PRO A 66 -24.21 -2.76 3.98
N ASN A 67 -25.39 -2.75 3.37
CA ASN A 67 -25.88 -1.61 2.60
C ASN A 67 -27.32 -1.28 2.99
N GLU A 68 -27.66 -0.02 2.85
CA GLU A 68 -28.98 0.54 3.09
C GLU A 68 -29.61 0.95 1.75
N PRO A 69 -30.90 1.24 1.68
CA PRO A 69 -31.51 1.79 0.49
C PRO A 69 -30.79 3.06 0.01
N LEU A 70 -30.74 3.29 -1.31
CA LEU A 70 -30.05 4.43 -1.89
C LEU A 70 -30.52 5.78 -1.32
N SER A 71 -31.81 5.90 -0.99
CA SER A 71 -32.39 7.10 -0.38
C SER A 71 -31.76 7.48 0.97
N SER A 72 -31.26 6.51 1.75
CA SER A 72 -30.58 6.78 3.03
C SER A 72 -29.27 7.56 2.85
N PHE A 73 -28.70 7.52 1.65
CA PHE A 73 -27.46 8.27 1.33
C PHE A 73 -27.72 9.76 1.00
N GLU A 74 -28.96 10.18 0.90
CA GLU A 74 -29.34 11.60 0.76
C GLU A 74 -29.23 12.37 2.08
N ASP A 75 -29.22 11.67 3.21
CA ASP A 75 -29.02 12.28 4.53
C ASP A 75 -27.62 12.87 4.66
N LYS A 76 -27.54 14.21 4.77
CA LYS A 76 -26.31 14.97 4.91
C LYS A 76 -25.85 15.12 6.37
N SER A 77 -26.62 14.62 7.33
CA SER A 77 -26.23 14.71 8.75
C SER A 77 -24.91 13.99 9.05
N VAL A 78 -24.54 13.01 8.22
CA VAL A 78 -23.27 12.29 8.29
C VAL A 78 -22.03 13.16 8.09
N PHE A 79 -22.17 14.34 7.50
CA PHE A 79 -21.05 15.29 7.29
C PHE A 79 -20.67 16.05 8.55
N LYS A 80 -21.46 15.99 9.62
CA LYS A 80 -21.11 16.60 10.91
C LYS A 80 -19.83 16.00 11.52
N GLU A 81 -19.51 14.77 11.17
CA GLU A 81 -18.32 14.08 11.64
C GLU A 81 -17.42 13.66 10.48
N MET A 82 -16.12 13.78 10.67
CA MET A 82 -15.14 13.31 9.71
C MET A 82 -15.13 11.78 9.70
N ARG A 83 -15.38 11.19 8.53
CA ARG A 83 -15.45 9.74 8.37
C ARG A 83 -14.21 9.21 7.65
N ARG A 84 -13.80 8.00 8.03
CA ARG A 84 -12.71 7.27 7.39
C ARG A 84 -13.25 5.95 6.82
N PRO A 85 -12.63 5.42 5.74
CA PRO A 85 -12.92 4.07 5.27
C PRO A 85 -12.80 3.04 6.40
N SER A 86 -13.72 2.08 6.41
CA SER A 86 -13.80 1.02 7.41
C SER A 86 -13.99 -0.35 6.74
N ALA A 87 -14.04 -1.41 7.55
CA ALA A 87 -14.33 -2.76 7.05
C ALA A 87 -15.70 -2.85 6.35
N GLY A 88 -16.69 -2.11 6.80
CA GLY A 88 -18.04 -2.05 6.20
C GLY A 88 -18.23 -0.93 5.16
N ALA A 89 -17.25 -0.05 4.96
CA ALA A 89 -17.35 1.07 4.03
C ALA A 89 -15.98 1.38 3.40
N TYR A 90 -15.72 0.85 2.21
CA TYR A 90 -14.42 1.02 1.53
C TYR A 90 -14.18 2.42 0.99
N THR A 91 -15.21 3.22 0.88
CA THR A 91 -15.15 4.62 0.49
C THR A 91 -16.15 5.43 1.29
N VAL A 92 -15.76 6.66 1.60
CA VAL A 92 -16.61 7.67 2.26
C VAL A 92 -16.43 9.00 1.57
N VAL A 93 -17.43 9.87 1.66
CA VAL A 93 -17.39 11.26 1.21
C VAL A 93 -17.48 12.15 2.43
N ASN A 94 -16.60 13.13 2.54
CA ASN A 94 -16.62 14.13 3.59
C ASN A 94 -16.84 15.53 2.99
N GLU A 95 -17.42 16.42 3.77
CA GLU A 95 -17.68 17.82 3.40
C GLU A 95 -16.63 18.72 4.01
N TYR A 96 -16.22 19.75 3.26
CA TYR A 96 -15.26 20.76 3.68
C TYR A 96 -15.72 22.15 3.25
N ASP A 97 -15.44 23.14 4.08
CA ASP A 97 -15.79 24.52 3.79
C ASP A 97 -15.14 25.00 2.48
N ASN A 98 -15.89 25.81 1.77
CA ASN A 98 -15.40 26.54 0.61
C ASN A 98 -15.28 28.04 0.95
N PRO A 99 -14.07 28.55 1.22
CA PRO A 99 -13.89 29.96 1.57
C PRO A 99 -14.31 30.95 0.48
N LYS A 100 -14.30 30.50 -0.79
CA LYS A 100 -14.71 31.32 -1.93
C LYS A 100 -16.24 31.36 -2.11
N ASN A 101 -16.96 30.34 -1.67
CA ASN A 101 -18.41 30.25 -1.77
C ASN A 101 -18.97 29.33 -0.68
N PRO A 102 -19.35 29.86 0.49
CA PRO A 102 -19.85 29.07 1.62
C PRO A 102 -21.11 28.25 1.30
N GLU A 103 -21.92 28.67 0.33
CA GLU A 103 -23.13 27.94 -0.09
C GLU A 103 -22.81 26.68 -0.91
N LYS A 104 -21.56 26.57 -1.41
CA LYS A 104 -21.13 25.44 -2.22
C LYS A 104 -19.87 24.79 -1.62
N PRO A 105 -20.02 23.95 -0.60
CA PRO A 105 -18.91 23.28 0.05
C PRO A 105 -18.17 22.33 -0.92
N TYR A 106 -16.93 22.00 -0.62
CA TYR A 106 -16.18 20.95 -1.30
C TYR A 106 -16.48 19.61 -0.70
N TYR A 107 -16.58 18.58 -1.55
CA TYR A 107 -16.75 17.21 -1.14
C TYR A 107 -15.56 16.39 -1.56
N LEU A 108 -14.94 15.69 -0.61
CA LEU A 108 -13.79 14.82 -0.86
C LEU A 108 -14.15 13.36 -0.63
N LYS A 109 -14.01 12.58 -1.68
CA LYS A 109 -14.14 11.14 -1.62
C LYS A 109 -12.84 10.51 -1.13
N VAL A 110 -12.88 9.74 -0.07
CA VAL A 110 -11.73 9.07 0.54
C VAL A 110 -11.84 7.56 0.38
N GLN A 111 -10.83 6.92 -0.17
CA GLN A 111 -10.68 5.47 -0.36
C GLN A 111 -9.22 5.09 -0.53
N CYS A 112 -8.95 3.81 -0.77
CA CYS A 112 -7.60 3.36 -1.12
C CYS A 112 -7.12 4.03 -2.41
N MET A 113 -5.91 4.62 -2.36
CA MET A 113 -5.32 5.34 -3.49
C MET A 113 -4.73 4.44 -4.57
N HIS A 114 -4.63 3.12 -4.32
CA HIS A 114 -4.00 2.16 -5.22
C HIS A 114 -2.63 2.64 -5.74
N CYS A 115 -1.74 2.97 -4.78
CA CYS A 115 -0.41 3.52 -5.05
C CYS A 115 0.34 2.73 -6.12
N ASN A 116 1.10 3.43 -6.97
CA ASN A 116 1.91 2.79 -8.01
C ASN A 116 2.97 1.88 -7.38
N ASP A 117 3.66 2.38 -6.36
CA ASP A 117 4.58 1.62 -5.53
C ASP A 117 3.99 1.54 -4.11
N ALA A 118 3.23 0.45 -3.87
CA ALA A 118 2.34 0.35 -2.73
C ALA A 118 3.05 -0.19 -1.48
N ALA A 119 3.15 0.64 -0.44
CA ALA A 119 3.74 0.25 0.85
C ALA A 119 3.07 -0.98 1.49
N CYS A 120 1.76 -1.14 1.34
CA CYS A 120 1.04 -2.32 1.84
C CYS A 120 1.40 -3.61 1.11
N VAL A 121 1.83 -3.53 -0.17
CA VAL A 121 2.34 -4.68 -0.94
C VAL A 121 3.73 -5.04 -0.45
N SER A 122 4.62 -4.05 -0.33
CA SER A 122 5.99 -4.24 0.15
C SER A 122 6.03 -4.77 1.58
N ALA A 123 5.16 -4.27 2.45
CA ALA A 123 5.07 -4.68 3.85
C ALA A 123 4.43 -6.07 4.08
N CYS A 124 3.78 -6.66 3.07
CA CYS A 124 3.08 -7.92 3.25
C CYS A 124 4.04 -9.12 3.21
N ILE A 125 4.34 -9.68 4.36
CA ILE A 125 5.32 -10.78 4.50
C ILE A 125 4.87 -12.08 3.84
N VAL A 126 3.56 -12.29 3.69
CA VAL A 126 2.95 -13.50 3.08
C VAL A 126 2.48 -13.27 1.65
N GLY A 127 2.68 -12.07 1.09
CA GLY A 127 2.26 -11.75 -0.27
C GLY A 127 0.75 -11.76 -0.49
N ALA A 128 -0.05 -11.49 0.56
CA ALA A 128 -1.51 -11.37 0.45
C ALA A 128 -1.92 -10.09 -0.31
N PHE A 129 -1.08 -9.05 -0.31
CA PHE A 129 -1.24 -7.88 -1.16
C PHE A 129 -0.34 -8.00 -2.38
N THR A 130 -0.90 -7.77 -3.55
CA THR A 130 -0.17 -7.79 -4.83
C THR A 130 -0.57 -6.60 -5.69
N LYS A 131 0.31 -6.20 -6.59
CA LYS A 131 0.05 -5.19 -7.63
C LYS A 131 -0.26 -5.90 -8.93
N ASP A 132 -1.44 -5.68 -9.50
CA ASP A 132 -1.77 -6.21 -10.81
C ASP A 132 -0.99 -5.49 -11.91
N GLU A 133 -0.31 -6.23 -12.75
CA GLU A 133 0.57 -5.68 -13.79
C GLU A 133 -0.18 -5.05 -14.96
N LYS A 134 -1.41 -5.48 -15.20
CA LYS A 134 -2.24 -4.99 -16.32
C LYS A 134 -3.02 -3.74 -15.96
N THR A 135 -3.67 -3.75 -14.82
CA THR A 135 -4.56 -2.65 -14.41
C THR A 135 -3.93 -1.66 -13.46
N GLY A 136 -2.84 -2.05 -12.78
CA GLY A 136 -2.24 -1.27 -11.70
C GLY A 136 -3.06 -1.31 -10.40
N ALA A 137 -4.07 -2.15 -10.28
CA ALA A 137 -4.83 -2.29 -9.05
C ALA A 137 -4.00 -2.98 -7.96
N VAL A 138 -4.15 -2.54 -6.70
CA VAL A 138 -3.62 -3.27 -5.54
C VAL A 138 -4.68 -4.25 -5.08
N ILE A 139 -4.39 -5.54 -5.26
CA ILE A 139 -5.30 -6.66 -4.98
C ILE A 139 -4.97 -7.24 -3.61
N TYR A 140 -5.98 -7.80 -2.95
CA TYR A 140 -5.87 -8.48 -1.67
C TYR A 140 -6.43 -9.89 -1.78
N ASP A 141 -5.62 -10.88 -1.38
CA ASP A 141 -5.98 -12.29 -1.29
C ASP A 141 -6.14 -12.66 0.19
N ALA A 142 -7.40 -12.85 0.60
CA ALA A 142 -7.73 -13.16 1.99
C ALA A 142 -7.17 -14.53 2.44
N TRP A 143 -7.04 -15.50 1.51
CA TRP A 143 -6.55 -16.84 1.83
C TRP A 143 -5.07 -16.87 2.27
N LYS A 144 -4.28 -15.92 1.79
CA LYS A 144 -2.87 -15.77 2.19
C LYS A 144 -2.70 -14.96 3.45
N CYS A 145 -3.72 -14.23 3.87
CA CYS A 145 -3.60 -13.27 4.96
C CYS A 145 -3.53 -13.96 6.32
N ILE A 146 -2.51 -13.65 7.10
CA ILE A 146 -2.33 -14.14 8.48
C ILE A 146 -2.79 -13.14 9.55
N GLY A 147 -3.41 -12.03 9.15
CA GLY A 147 -3.96 -11.04 10.09
C GLY A 147 -2.93 -10.20 10.85
N CYS A 148 -1.66 -10.14 10.42
CA CYS A 148 -0.60 -9.39 11.13
C CYS A 148 -0.80 -7.86 11.14
N ARG A 149 -1.69 -7.31 10.33
CA ARG A 149 -2.07 -5.88 10.23
C ARG A 149 -0.93 -4.93 9.85
N TYR A 150 0.23 -5.46 9.44
CA TYR A 150 1.38 -4.61 9.07
C TYR A 150 1.07 -3.70 7.88
N CYS A 151 0.22 -4.13 6.93
CA CYS A 151 -0.28 -3.31 5.83
C CYS A 151 -1.07 -2.06 6.29
N MET A 152 -1.73 -2.11 7.46
CA MET A 152 -2.42 -0.95 8.04
C MET A 152 -1.41 0.08 8.56
N ALA A 153 -0.38 -0.38 9.28
CA ALA A 153 0.69 0.48 9.80
C ALA A 153 1.54 1.08 8.66
N ALA A 154 1.78 0.32 7.58
CA ALA A 154 2.57 0.76 6.45
C ALA A 154 1.85 1.75 5.54
N CYS A 155 0.51 1.82 5.57
CA CYS A 155 -0.25 2.67 4.66
C CYS A 155 -0.18 4.15 5.07
N PRO A 156 0.43 5.04 4.26
CA PRO A 156 0.54 6.45 4.60
C PRO A 156 -0.82 7.15 4.61
N PHE A 157 -1.80 6.62 3.85
CA PHE A 157 -3.17 7.13 3.79
C PHE A 157 -4.08 6.54 4.87
N GLN A 158 -3.61 5.56 5.67
CA GLN A 158 -4.36 4.93 6.76
C GLN A 158 -5.72 4.36 6.32
N VAL A 159 -5.78 3.74 5.13
CA VAL A 159 -7.03 3.25 4.55
C VAL A 159 -7.35 1.79 4.87
N PRO A 160 -6.41 0.83 4.83
CA PRO A 160 -6.74 -0.55 5.13
C PRO A 160 -7.35 -0.65 6.54
N ALA A 161 -8.54 -1.25 6.63
CA ALA A 161 -9.26 -1.47 7.88
C ALA A 161 -9.34 -2.96 8.18
N TYR A 162 -9.28 -3.33 9.46
CA TYR A 162 -9.38 -4.70 9.90
C TYR A 162 -10.84 -5.01 10.30
N ASP A 163 -11.33 -6.15 9.85
CA ASP A 163 -12.68 -6.60 10.19
C ASP A 163 -12.63 -7.35 11.52
N TYR A 164 -12.98 -6.64 12.59
CA TYR A 164 -13.00 -7.21 13.95
C TYR A 164 -14.27 -8.00 14.26
N HIS A 165 -15.28 -7.97 13.38
CA HIS A 165 -16.54 -8.68 13.59
C HIS A 165 -16.42 -10.18 13.31
N ASP A 166 -15.45 -10.60 12.50
CA ASP A 166 -15.15 -12.00 12.27
C ASP A 166 -13.99 -12.42 13.18
N ALA A 167 -14.32 -13.13 14.26
CA ALA A 167 -13.34 -13.56 15.26
C ALA A 167 -12.45 -14.71 14.77
N LEU A 168 -12.92 -15.54 13.82
CA LEU A 168 -12.22 -16.74 13.37
C LEU A 168 -11.36 -16.49 12.12
N THR A 169 -11.88 -15.69 11.19
CA THR A 169 -11.21 -15.39 9.93
C THR A 169 -11.17 -13.88 9.65
N PRO A 170 -10.62 -13.08 10.56
CA PRO A 170 -10.61 -11.63 10.41
C PRO A 170 -9.80 -11.23 9.18
N GLN A 171 -10.32 -10.29 8.41
CA GLN A 171 -9.74 -9.88 7.14
C GLN A 171 -9.40 -8.40 7.14
N VAL A 172 -8.42 -8.03 6.32
CA VAL A 172 -8.15 -6.63 6.00
C VAL A 172 -9.08 -6.21 4.86
N ARG A 173 -9.76 -5.09 5.03
CA ARG A 173 -10.72 -4.54 4.06
C ARG A 173 -10.22 -3.21 3.53
N LYS A 174 -10.37 -2.97 2.23
CA LYS A 174 -10.09 -1.71 1.54
C LYS A 174 -10.80 -1.68 0.19
N CYS A 175 -10.80 -0.53 -0.48
CA CYS A 175 -11.25 -0.43 -1.87
C CYS A 175 -10.59 -1.49 -2.74
N THR A 176 -11.38 -2.22 -3.51
CA THR A 176 -10.93 -3.29 -4.43
C THR A 176 -10.61 -2.77 -5.83
N PHE A 177 -10.84 -1.48 -6.12
CA PHE A 177 -10.85 -0.88 -7.45
C PHE A 177 -11.88 -1.53 -8.39
N CYS A 178 -12.85 -2.26 -7.84
CA CYS A 178 -13.78 -3.12 -8.57
C CYS A 178 -13.04 -4.06 -9.55
N PHE A 179 -11.91 -4.63 -9.12
CA PHE A 179 -10.95 -5.36 -9.95
C PHE A 179 -11.59 -6.47 -10.76
N GLU A 180 -12.55 -7.20 -10.21
CA GLU A 180 -13.25 -8.26 -10.94
C GLU A 180 -13.97 -7.72 -12.18
N ASN A 181 -14.58 -6.55 -12.08
CA ASN A 181 -15.26 -5.91 -13.20
C ASN A 181 -14.26 -5.39 -14.24
N LEU A 182 -13.11 -4.87 -13.79
CA LEU A 182 -12.06 -4.38 -14.67
C LEU A 182 -11.36 -5.51 -15.41
N SER A 183 -11.02 -6.59 -14.71
CA SER A 183 -10.24 -7.70 -15.26
C SER A 183 -11.05 -8.58 -16.19
N LYS A 184 -12.32 -8.86 -15.87
CA LYS A 184 -13.17 -9.79 -16.61
C LYS A 184 -13.95 -9.12 -17.74
N TYR A 185 -14.39 -7.86 -17.54
CA TYR A 185 -15.37 -7.21 -18.42
C TYR A 185 -14.91 -5.85 -18.97
N GLY A 186 -13.67 -5.44 -18.71
CA GLY A 186 -13.17 -4.12 -19.13
C GLY A 186 -14.00 -2.94 -18.62
N GLY A 187 -14.75 -3.15 -17.52
CA GLY A 187 -15.71 -2.18 -17.01
C GLY A 187 -15.06 -1.07 -16.20
N LYS A 188 -15.89 -0.08 -15.83
CA LYS A 188 -15.50 1.01 -14.94
C LYS A 188 -15.80 0.64 -13.49
N PRO A 189 -15.10 1.23 -12.49
CA PRO A 189 -15.48 1.11 -11.09
C PRO A 189 -16.94 1.53 -10.85
N SER A 190 -17.66 0.80 -9.99
CA SER A 190 -19.10 1.05 -9.74
C SER A 190 -19.38 2.46 -9.24
N CYS A 191 -18.50 3.02 -8.39
CA CYS A 191 -18.61 4.40 -7.92
C CYS A 191 -18.47 5.44 -9.05
N VAL A 192 -17.70 5.14 -10.10
CA VAL A 192 -17.59 6.02 -11.28
C VAL A 192 -18.85 5.93 -12.12
N LYS A 193 -19.38 4.71 -12.32
CA LYS A 193 -20.59 4.48 -13.14
C LYS A 193 -21.81 5.21 -12.63
N ILE A 194 -21.99 5.25 -11.30
CA ILE A 194 -23.19 5.82 -10.68
C ILE A 194 -23.14 7.34 -10.52
N CYS A 195 -21.98 7.99 -10.72
CA CYS A 195 -21.82 9.40 -10.42
C CYS A 195 -22.70 10.28 -11.35
N PRO A 196 -23.76 10.95 -10.83
CA PRO A 196 -24.72 11.66 -11.68
C PRO A 196 -24.15 12.95 -12.28
N VAL A 197 -23.09 13.50 -11.66
CA VAL A 197 -22.45 14.75 -12.11
C VAL A 197 -21.10 14.48 -12.77
N GLU A 198 -20.77 13.23 -13.05
CA GLU A 198 -19.52 12.80 -13.68
C GLU A 198 -18.26 13.42 -13.03
N ALA A 199 -18.31 13.63 -11.70
CA ALA A 199 -17.16 14.15 -10.95
C ALA A 199 -15.95 13.22 -10.98
N MET A 200 -16.09 11.99 -11.50
CA MET A 200 -15.04 10.99 -11.62
C MET A 200 -14.88 10.52 -13.05
N VAL A 201 -13.68 10.68 -13.59
CA VAL A 201 -13.31 10.22 -14.95
C VAL A 201 -12.41 8.99 -14.82
N TYR A 202 -12.71 7.92 -15.55
CA TYR A 202 -11.94 6.68 -15.59
C TYR A 202 -11.24 6.53 -16.94
N GLY A 203 -9.97 6.17 -16.92
CA GLY A 203 -9.17 5.98 -18.12
C GLY A 203 -7.79 5.39 -17.82
N THR A 204 -6.87 5.49 -18.75
CA THR A 204 -5.46 5.23 -18.45
C THR A 204 -4.91 6.37 -17.59
N ARG A 205 -3.99 6.04 -16.70
CA ARG A 205 -3.39 7.05 -15.80
C ARG A 205 -2.74 8.19 -16.60
N ALA A 206 -2.07 7.87 -17.71
CA ALA A 206 -1.41 8.87 -18.54
C ALA A 206 -2.42 9.85 -19.18
N GLU A 207 -3.53 9.35 -19.72
CA GLU A 207 -4.61 10.19 -20.28
C GLU A 207 -5.24 11.08 -19.21
N LEU A 208 -5.47 10.53 -18.00
CA LEU A 208 -6.08 11.28 -16.91
C LEU A 208 -5.20 12.41 -16.40
N ILE A 209 -3.88 12.23 -16.35
CA ILE A 209 -2.92 13.28 -16.02
C ILE A 209 -2.99 14.41 -17.06
N LYS A 210 -2.99 14.06 -18.35
CA LYS A 210 -3.14 15.03 -19.44
C LYS A 210 -4.43 15.82 -19.32
N ILE A 211 -5.57 15.15 -19.12
CA ILE A 211 -6.88 15.79 -18.90
C ILE A 211 -6.83 16.73 -17.66
N ALA A 212 -6.15 16.31 -16.59
CA ALA A 212 -6.06 17.10 -15.38
C ALA A 212 -5.31 18.42 -15.62
N HIS A 213 -4.15 18.37 -16.28
CA HIS A 213 -3.37 19.56 -16.62
C HIS A 213 -4.13 20.47 -17.60
N GLU A 214 -4.77 19.91 -18.65
CA GLU A 214 -5.61 20.67 -19.58
C GLU A 214 -6.76 21.40 -18.87
N ARG A 215 -7.37 20.80 -17.85
CA ARG A 215 -8.41 21.43 -17.03
C ARG A 215 -7.86 22.59 -16.19
N ILE A 216 -6.68 22.39 -15.57
CA ILE A 216 -6.01 23.45 -14.78
C ILE A 216 -5.66 24.65 -15.67
N GLU A 217 -5.08 24.40 -16.85
CA GLU A 217 -4.71 25.47 -17.79
C GLU A 217 -5.94 26.24 -18.30
N ARG A 218 -7.04 25.52 -18.60
CA ARG A 218 -8.27 26.12 -19.11
C ARG A 218 -9.04 26.92 -18.05
N TYR A 219 -8.94 26.52 -16.76
CA TYR A 219 -9.72 27.10 -15.68
C TYR A 219 -8.84 27.38 -14.44
N PRO A 220 -7.84 28.28 -14.55
CA PRO A 220 -6.87 28.50 -13.48
C PRO A 220 -7.51 29.06 -12.19
N ASP A 221 -8.61 29.81 -12.31
CA ASP A 221 -9.33 30.36 -11.15
C ASP A 221 -10.11 29.29 -10.38
N ARG A 222 -10.43 28.18 -11.04
CA ARG A 222 -11.22 27.09 -10.47
C ARG A 222 -10.37 26.08 -9.75
N TYR A 223 -9.17 25.80 -10.25
CA TYR A 223 -8.30 24.73 -9.75
C TYR A 223 -7.03 25.29 -9.12
N VAL A 224 -6.57 24.63 -8.08
CA VAL A 224 -5.18 24.78 -7.63
C VAL A 224 -4.27 24.15 -8.68
N ASN A 225 -3.15 24.79 -8.99
CA ASN A 225 -2.16 24.25 -9.94
C ASN A 225 -1.41 23.05 -9.36
N HIS A 226 -2.17 21.99 -9.08
CA HIS A 226 -1.66 20.74 -8.52
C HIS A 226 -2.63 19.59 -8.74
N VAL A 227 -2.11 18.47 -9.25
CA VAL A 227 -2.84 17.20 -9.38
C VAL A 227 -2.37 16.27 -8.27
N TYR A 228 -3.17 16.14 -7.21
CA TYR A 228 -2.81 15.24 -6.11
C TYR A 228 -2.89 13.77 -6.54
N GLY A 229 -1.87 13.00 -6.20
CA GLY A 229 -1.73 11.60 -6.63
C GLY A 229 -0.91 11.43 -7.91
N GLU A 230 -0.52 12.52 -8.57
CA GLU A 230 0.38 12.44 -9.72
C GLU A 230 1.80 12.03 -9.29
N HIS A 231 2.34 12.68 -8.27
CA HIS A 231 3.72 12.49 -7.82
C HIS A 231 3.83 11.99 -6.39
N GLU A 232 2.82 12.22 -5.55
CA GLU A 232 2.85 11.84 -4.14
C GLU A 232 3.14 10.36 -3.97
N LEU A 233 4.18 10.06 -3.16
CA LEU A 233 4.60 8.69 -2.83
C LEU A 233 4.88 7.81 -4.07
N GLY A 234 5.40 8.40 -5.16
CA GLY A 234 5.61 7.71 -6.43
C GLY A 234 4.37 7.62 -7.31
N GLY A 235 3.33 8.39 -6.98
CA GLY A 235 2.07 8.45 -7.69
C GLY A 235 1.05 7.38 -7.29
N THR A 236 -0.20 7.64 -7.64
CA THR A 236 -1.34 6.78 -7.30
C THR A 236 -2.29 6.61 -8.49
N SER A 237 -3.16 5.59 -8.44
CA SER A 237 -4.20 5.38 -9.46
C SER A 237 -5.43 6.27 -9.26
N TRP A 238 -5.67 6.76 -8.04
CA TRP A 238 -6.66 7.78 -7.77
C TRP A 238 -5.97 9.14 -7.71
N MET A 239 -6.43 10.06 -8.52
CA MET A 239 -5.90 11.42 -8.63
C MET A 239 -7.01 12.43 -8.41
N TYR A 240 -6.67 13.63 -7.92
CA TYR A 240 -7.67 14.63 -7.56
C TYR A 240 -7.31 15.99 -8.14
N LEU A 241 -8.35 16.64 -8.69
CA LEU A 241 -8.40 18.07 -8.95
C LEU A 241 -9.23 18.75 -7.87
N SER A 242 -8.78 19.90 -7.39
CA SER A 242 -9.46 20.66 -6.36
C SER A 242 -9.31 22.16 -6.55
N GLY A 243 -10.31 22.92 -6.10
CA GLY A 243 -10.26 24.39 -6.01
C GLY A 243 -9.58 24.90 -4.74
N ARG A 244 -9.16 23.98 -3.84
CA ARG A 244 -8.48 24.24 -2.58
C ARG A 244 -7.35 23.21 -2.39
N PRO A 245 -6.22 23.56 -1.75
CA PRO A 245 -5.16 22.60 -1.46
C PRO A 245 -5.71 21.39 -0.65
N LEU A 246 -5.49 20.17 -1.14
CA LEU A 246 -6.08 18.97 -0.52
C LEU A 246 -5.54 18.68 0.87
N HIS A 247 -4.35 19.16 1.23
CA HIS A 247 -3.83 19.04 2.59
C HIS A 247 -4.62 19.85 3.63
N GLU A 248 -5.43 20.79 3.20
CA GLU A 248 -6.41 21.49 4.02
C GLU A 248 -7.76 20.76 4.11
N MET A 249 -7.91 19.66 3.35
CA MET A 249 -9.09 18.80 3.32
C MET A 249 -8.75 17.35 3.75
N ASP A 250 -7.99 17.18 4.83
CA ASP A 250 -7.60 15.89 5.45
C ASP A 250 -6.75 14.95 4.58
N MET A 251 -6.25 15.42 3.44
CA MET A 251 -5.28 14.68 2.64
C MET A 251 -3.87 15.13 3.00
N LYS A 252 -3.06 14.23 3.56
CA LYS A 252 -1.70 14.57 4.01
C LYS A 252 -0.83 15.03 2.85
N LYS A 253 0.04 16.01 3.12
CA LYS A 253 1.09 16.42 2.19
C LYS A 253 2.22 15.40 2.21
N PHE A 254 2.56 14.85 1.06
CA PHE A 254 3.62 13.87 0.90
C PHE A 254 4.69 14.35 -0.08
N GLY A 255 5.90 13.81 0.04
CA GLY A 255 6.94 13.93 -0.97
C GLY A 255 6.70 12.99 -2.15
N THR A 256 7.56 13.09 -3.16
CA THR A 256 7.44 12.32 -4.41
C THR A 256 7.97 10.88 -4.31
N LYS A 257 8.82 10.59 -3.32
CA LYS A 257 9.40 9.25 -3.14
C LYS A 257 8.41 8.30 -2.48
N SER A 258 8.32 7.09 -2.98
CA SER A 258 7.49 6.04 -2.40
C SER A 258 8.07 5.53 -1.07
N ILE A 259 7.21 5.04 -0.18
CA ILE A 259 7.64 4.43 1.09
C ILE A 259 8.53 3.18 0.86
N PRO A 260 8.18 2.26 -0.06
CA PRO A 260 9.03 1.12 -0.37
C PRO A 260 10.45 1.50 -0.78
N SER A 261 10.64 2.62 -1.49
CA SER A 261 11.97 3.07 -1.91
C SER A 261 12.94 3.32 -0.74
N TYR A 262 12.43 3.59 0.47
CA TYR A 262 13.24 3.74 1.68
C TYR A 262 13.44 2.41 2.42
N THR A 263 12.42 1.55 2.45
CA THR A 263 12.40 0.36 3.29
C THR A 263 12.90 -0.89 2.58
N GLU A 264 12.63 -1.07 1.30
CA GLU A 264 13.04 -2.25 0.54
C GLU A 264 14.54 -2.47 0.46
N PRO A 265 15.40 -1.45 0.27
CA PRO A 265 16.86 -1.65 0.28
C PRO A 265 17.34 -2.29 1.58
N VAL A 266 16.76 -1.88 2.72
CA VAL A 266 17.08 -2.44 4.04
C VAL A 266 16.50 -3.84 4.19
N GLN A 267 15.21 -4.03 3.86
CA GLN A 267 14.56 -5.34 3.94
C GLN A 267 15.23 -6.38 3.03
N HIS A 268 15.48 -6.03 1.79
CA HIS A 268 16.11 -6.96 0.84
C HIS A 268 17.60 -7.14 1.11
N GLY A 269 18.28 -6.11 1.59
CA GLY A 269 19.69 -6.18 1.96
C GLY A 269 19.94 -7.03 3.21
N LEU A 270 19.13 -6.80 4.27
CA LEU A 270 19.31 -7.49 5.56
C LEU A 270 18.60 -8.85 5.64
N PHE A 271 17.35 -8.94 5.17
CA PHE A 271 16.51 -10.10 5.43
C PHE A 271 16.43 -11.11 4.29
N LYS A 272 16.49 -10.70 3.03
CA LYS A 272 16.48 -11.63 1.89
C LYS A 272 17.85 -12.22 1.58
N LYS A 273 18.94 -11.52 1.91
CA LYS A 273 20.29 -12.08 1.83
C LYS A 273 20.60 -12.76 3.16
N PHE A 274 20.36 -14.05 3.27
CA PHE A 274 20.61 -14.87 4.45
C PHE A 274 22.08 -14.83 4.97
N ILE A 275 22.98 -14.29 4.18
CA ILE A 275 24.42 -14.18 4.46
C ILE A 275 24.74 -13.36 5.72
N PRO A 276 24.13 -12.17 5.95
CA PRO A 276 24.41 -11.40 7.17
C PRO A 276 23.96 -12.12 8.45
N GLN A 277 22.87 -12.87 8.38
CA GLN A 277 22.36 -13.62 9.52
C GLN A 277 23.27 -14.81 9.86
N LEU A 278 23.70 -15.58 8.84
CA LEU A 278 24.66 -16.65 9.02
C LEU A 278 26.00 -16.16 9.54
N SER A 279 26.50 -15.01 9.04
CA SER A 279 27.75 -14.42 9.55
C SER A 279 27.63 -13.92 10.98
N LEU A 280 26.47 -13.36 11.37
CA LEU A 280 26.21 -12.96 12.75
C LEU A 280 26.17 -14.18 13.68
N PHE A 281 25.46 -15.25 13.30
CA PHE A 281 25.44 -16.48 14.10
C PHE A 281 26.80 -17.17 14.19
N ALA A 282 27.58 -17.16 13.10
CA ALA A 282 28.95 -17.67 13.08
C ALA A 282 29.85 -16.84 14.00
N PHE A 283 29.71 -15.51 13.97
CA PHE A 283 30.47 -14.61 14.82
C PHE A 283 30.12 -14.81 16.32
N LEU A 284 28.83 -14.83 16.66
CA LEU A 284 28.37 -15.08 18.02
C LEU A 284 28.78 -16.46 18.52
N GLY A 285 28.65 -17.50 17.68
CA GLY A 285 29.11 -18.85 17.99
C GLY A 285 30.62 -18.95 18.19
N GLY A 286 31.40 -18.18 17.41
CA GLY A 286 32.85 -18.03 17.58
C GLY A 286 33.23 -17.40 18.91
N ILE A 287 32.54 -16.32 19.29
CA ILE A 287 32.71 -15.65 20.60
C ILE A 287 32.37 -16.62 21.74
N MET A 288 31.22 -17.30 21.69
CA MET A 288 30.82 -18.28 22.70
C MET A 288 31.83 -19.42 22.84
N TRP A 289 32.38 -19.89 21.70
CA TRP A 289 33.41 -20.94 21.71
C TRP A 289 34.73 -20.45 22.35
N LEU A 290 35.13 -19.19 22.10
CA LEU A 290 36.33 -18.59 22.71
C LEU A 290 36.15 -18.46 24.24
N PHE A 291 35.00 -17.99 24.70
CA PHE A 291 34.72 -17.89 26.15
C PHE A 291 34.74 -19.30 26.80
N LYS A 292 34.06 -20.29 26.20
CA LYS A 292 34.07 -21.65 26.70
C LYS A 292 35.50 -22.23 26.79
N LYS A 293 36.34 -21.96 25.78
CA LYS A 293 37.72 -22.42 25.75
C LYS A 293 38.60 -21.75 26.81
N ARG A 294 38.30 -20.49 27.16
CA ARG A 294 38.94 -19.77 28.21
C ARG A 294 38.58 -20.37 29.60
N ASP A 295 37.30 -20.58 29.80
CA ASP A 295 36.80 -21.15 31.09
C ASP A 295 37.33 -22.60 31.31
N GLU A 296 37.44 -23.41 30.21
CA GLU A 296 38.07 -24.73 30.27
C GLU A 296 39.58 -24.67 30.66
N LYS A 297 40.30 -23.64 30.22
CA LYS A 297 41.71 -23.44 30.60
C LYS A 297 41.86 -22.96 32.03
N GLU A 298 41.01 -22.04 32.48
CA GLU A 298 41.00 -21.56 33.86
C GLU A 298 40.70 -22.71 34.81
N ALA A 299 39.72 -23.56 34.56
CA ALA A 299 39.40 -24.75 35.34
C ALA A 299 40.53 -25.79 35.34
N GLN A 300 41.34 -25.93 34.30
CA GLN A 300 42.49 -26.82 34.23
C GLN A 300 43.67 -26.28 35.09
N ASN A 301 43.80 -24.97 35.21
CA ASN A 301 44.85 -24.35 36.01
C ASN A 301 44.52 -24.35 37.54
N GLU A 302 43.23 -24.31 37.90
CA GLU A 302 42.77 -24.38 39.29
C GLU A 302 42.74 -25.80 39.89
N GLY A 303 42.71 -26.82 39.04
CA GLY A 303 42.71 -28.26 39.48
C GLY A 303 44.10 -28.93 39.53
N GLY A 304 45.17 -28.13 39.38
CA GLY A 304 46.58 -28.57 39.39
C GLY A 304 47.40 -28.16 40.61
N GLU A 305 46.78 -27.65 41.68
CA GLU A 305 47.43 -27.42 42.99
C GLU A 305 47.11 -28.51 43.98
#